data_053b08d61e53bfc6a3564c4c6c5ac4aa
#
_entry.id   053b08d61e53bfc6a3564c4c6c5ac4aa
#
_cell.length_a   1.000
_cell.length_b   1.000
_cell.length_c   1.000
_cell.angle_alpha   90.00
_cell.angle_beta   90.00
_cell.angle_gamma   90.00
#
_symmetry.space_group_name_H-M   'P 1'
#
loop_
_entity.id
_entity.type
_entity.pdbx_description
1 polymer ?
#
loop_
_entity_poly.entity_id
_entity_poly.type
_entity_poly.pdbx_seq_one_letter_code
_entity_poly.pdbx_strand_id
1 'polypeptide(L)'
;MRKNIVAGNWKMNKNLQEGIALAKELSEALTADKPNCDVIICTPFIHLASVTPIVDSAIIGVGAENCADKVSGAYTGEVSAEMVASTGAQYVILGHSERRAYYHETVEILEEKVKLALANNLKPIFCIGEVLEEREANKQNEVVEAQLASVFSLSAEDFGKVILAYEPVWAIGTGKTATPEQAQEIHAHIRSLVAAKYGNEVAENTSILYGGSCKPSNAKELFANPDVDGGLIGGAALKVADFKGIIDAFK
;
A
#
# COMPACT_ATOMS: atom_id res chain seq x y z
N MET A 1 -13.90 7.08 11.11
CA MET A 1 -14.51 6.07 10.18
C MET A 1 -13.45 5.69 9.17
N ARG A 2 -13.24 4.39 8.94
CA ARG A 2 -12.24 3.86 7.98
C ARG A 2 -12.46 4.44 6.59
N LYS A 3 -11.36 4.67 5.88
CA LYS A 3 -11.40 5.09 4.49
C LYS A 3 -11.29 3.88 3.59
N ASN A 4 -12.13 3.82 2.57
CA ASN A 4 -11.92 2.91 1.46
C ASN A 4 -10.82 3.46 0.57
N ILE A 5 -9.82 2.63 0.24
CA ILE A 5 -8.63 3.07 -0.50
C ILE A 5 -8.30 2.07 -1.61
N VAL A 6 -8.08 2.57 -2.81
CA VAL A 6 -7.51 1.78 -3.91
C VAL A 6 -6.16 2.39 -4.28
N ALA A 7 -5.08 1.71 -3.90
CA ALA A 7 -3.71 2.13 -4.14
C ALA A 7 -3.08 1.29 -5.26
N GLY A 8 -2.56 1.93 -6.29
CA GLY A 8 -1.81 1.28 -7.37
C GLY A 8 -0.33 1.22 -7.02
N ASN A 9 0.26 0.04 -7.06
CA ASN A 9 1.71 -0.17 -7.02
C ASN A 9 2.20 -0.47 -8.43
N TRP A 10 2.87 0.49 -9.05
CA TRP A 10 3.35 0.32 -10.43
C TRP A 10 4.54 -0.61 -10.53
N LYS A 11 5.23 -0.84 -9.41
CA LYS A 11 6.46 -1.62 -9.34
C LYS A 11 7.49 -1.07 -10.35
N MET A 12 8.45 -1.88 -10.79
CA MET A 12 9.47 -1.50 -11.76
C MET A 12 8.89 -1.55 -13.19
N ASN A 13 7.93 -0.68 -13.48
CA ASN A 13 7.30 -0.58 -14.81
C ASN A 13 7.21 0.88 -15.26
N LYS A 14 7.03 1.06 -16.57
CA LYS A 14 6.89 2.34 -17.25
C LYS A 14 8.17 3.16 -17.28
N ASN A 15 8.61 3.56 -18.45
CA ASN A 15 9.60 4.63 -18.59
C ASN A 15 8.95 5.99 -18.24
N LEU A 16 9.73 7.07 -18.24
CA LEU A 16 9.26 8.38 -17.80
C LEU A 16 8.03 8.86 -18.58
N GLN A 17 8.05 8.75 -19.90
CA GLN A 17 6.96 9.21 -20.77
C GLN A 17 5.71 8.36 -20.62
N GLU A 18 5.87 7.05 -20.53
CA GLU A 18 4.76 6.11 -20.32
C GLU A 18 4.09 6.33 -18.97
N GLY A 19 4.87 6.61 -17.91
CA GLY A 19 4.33 6.90 -16.58
C GLY A 19 3.57 8.23 -16.54
N ILE A 20 4.09 9.28 -17.17
CA ILE A 20 3.40 10.56 -17.32
C ILE A 20 2.08 10.37 -18.09
N ALA A 21 2.10 9.63 -19.19
CA ALA A 21 0.91 9.36 -20.00
C ALA A 21 -0.16 8.60 -19.19
N LEU A 22 0.23 7.55 -18.47
CA LEU A 22 -0.68 6.75 -17.64
C LEU A 22 -1.32 7.59 -16.52
N ALA A 23 -0.51 8.40 -15.82
CA ALA A 23 -1.00 9.28 -14.75
C ALA A 23 -2.00 10.32 -15.27
N LYS A 24 -1.72 10.91 -16.43
CA LYS A 24 -2.59 11.89 -17.08
C LYS A 24 -3.91 11.27 -17.50
N GLU A 25 -3.89 10.13 -18.20
CA GLU A 25 -5.09 9.41 -18.64
C GLU A 25 -5.96 9.00 -17.44
N LEU A 26 -5.34 8.49 -16.36
CA LEU A 26 -6.06 8.16 -15.14
C LEU A 26 -6.68 9.40 -14.48
N SER A 27 -5.95 10.51 -14.40
CA SER A 27 -6.44 11.77 -13.82
C SER A 27 -7.65 12.29 -14.60
N GLU A 28 -7.59 12.27 -15.93
CA GLU A 28 -8.71 12.66 -16.80
C GLU A 28 -9.93 11.76 -16.56
N ALA A 29 -9.73 10.43 -16.51
CA ALA A 29 -10.82 9.48 -16.31
C ALA A 29 -11.50 9.63 -14.95
N LEU A 30 -10.73 9.86 -13.86
CA LEU A 30 -11.28 10.04 -12.52
C LEU A 30 -11.84 11.44 -12.27
N THR A 31 -11.40 12.45 -12.99
CA THR A 31 -12.02 13.77 -12.97
C THR A 31 -13.39 13.75 -13.62
N ALA A 32 -13.54 13.02 -14.74
CA ALA A 32 -14.80 12.86 -15.44
C ALA A 32 -15.82 12.01 -14.67
N ASP A 33 -15.34 11.03 -13.89
CA ASP A 33 -16.18 10.10 -13.13
C ASP A 33 -15.57 9.83 -11.76
N LYS A 34 -15.90 10.72 -10.81
CA LYS A 34 -15.27 10.79 -9.48
C LYS A 34 -15.42 9.48 -8.70
N PRO A 35 -14.33 9.04 -8.04
CA PRO A 35 -14.35 7.83 -7.22
C PRO A 35 -15.11 8.04 -5.90
N ASN A 36 -15.66 6.95 -5.34
CA ASN A 36 -16.24 6.90 -3.99
C ASN A 36 -15.24 6.39 -2.94
N CYS A 37 -13.96 6.32 -3.28
CA CYS A 37 -12.86 5.93 -2.39
C CYS A 37 -11.65 6.83 -2.61
N ASP A 38 -10.71 6.81 -1.67
CA ASP A 38 -9.41 7.46 -1.87
C ASP A 38 -8.62 6.66 -2.93
N VAL A 39 -8.05 7.34 -3.91
CA VAL A 39 -7.22 6.72 -4.95
C VAL A 39 -5.78 7.16 -4.78
N ILE A 40 -4.85 6.22 -4.78
CA ILE A 40 -3.42 6.47 -4.64
C ILE A 40 -2.69 5.79 -5.80
N ILE A 41 -1.66 6.43 -6.35
CA ILE A 41 -0.72 5.80 -7.27
C ILE A 41 0.69 5.86 -6.67
N CYS A 42 1.30 4.71 -6.44
CA CYS A 42 2.69 4.59 -6.02
C CYS A 42 3.54 4.22 -7.22
N THR A 43 4.51 5.07 -7.52
CA THR A 43 5.31 5.01 -8.76
C THR A 43 6.80 4.87 -8.46
N PRO A 44 7.60 4.34 -9.39
CA PRO A 44 9.05 4.46 -9.34
C PRO A 44 9.50 5.91 -9.11
N PHE A 45 10.63 6.11 -8.43
CA PHE A 45 11.15 7.45 -8.10
C PHE A 45 11.26 8.39 -9.28
N ILE A 46 11.59 7.85 -10.48
CA ILE A 46 11.76 8.65 -11.71
C ILE A 46 10.49 9.43 -12.12
N HIS A 47 9.32 8.99 -11.65
CA HIS A 47 8.04 9.60 -12.02
C HIS A 47 7.57 10.67 -11.04
N LEU A 48 8.00 10.63 -9.76
CA LEU A 48 7.40 11.42 -8.69
C LEU A 48 7.31 12.91 -9.03
N ALA A 49 8.44 13.56 -9.34
CA ALA A 49 8.49 14.98 -9.61
C ALA A 49 7.72 15.39 -10.89
N SER A 50 7.47 14.46 -11.81
CA SER A 50 6.75 14.72 -13.06
C SER A 50 5.26 14.41 -12.96
N VAL A 51 4.88 13.44 -12.11
CA VAL A 51 3.49 12.99 -11.95
C VAL A 51 2.75 13.85 -10.93
N THR A 52 3.38 14.20 -9.82
CA THR A 52 2.75 14.98 -8.75
C THR A 52 2.09 16.29 -9.25
N PRO A 53 2.71 17.10 -10.12
CA PRO A 53 2.11 18.35 -10.56
C PRO A 53 1.02 18.20 -11.64
N ILE A 54 0.84 17.03 -12.22
CA ILE A 54 -0.10 16.81 -13.33
C ILE A 54 -1.38 16.08 -12.91
N VAL A 55 -1.44 15.51 -11.71
CA VAL A 55 -2.65 14.90 -11.16
C VAL A 55 -3.36 15.87 -10.22
N ASP A 56 -4.69 15.79 -10.16
CA ASP A 56 -5.46 16.51 -9.16
C ASP A 56 -5.29 15.83 -7.80
N SER A 57 -4.56 16.45 -6.89
CA SER A 57 -4.28 15.93 -5.55
C SER A 57 -5.52 15.78 -4.66
N ALA A 58 -6.65 16.39 -5.04
CA ALA A 58 -7.94 16.16 -4.38
C ALA A 58 -8.60 14.85 -4.81
N ILE A 59 -8.13 14.22 -5.90
CA ILE A 59 -8.69 12.99 -6.48
C ILE A 59 -7.67 11.83 -6.36
N ILE A 60 -6.39 12.12 -6.66
CA ILE A 60 -5.32 11.10 -6.71
C ILE A 60 -4.18 11.51 -5.80
N GLY A 61 -3.93 10.71 -4.78
CA GLY A 61 -2.70 10.79 -4.00
C GLY A 61 -1.52 10.16 -4.74
N VAL A 62 -0.33 10.74 -4.62
CA VAL A 62 0.90 10.19 -5.22
C VAL A 62 1.81 9.68 -4.12
N GLY A 63 2.42 8.52 -4.33
CA GLY A 63 3.36 7.89 -3.42
C GLY A 63 4.58 7.31 -4.10
N ALA A 64 5.62 7.08 -3.31
CA ALA A 64 6.79 6.31 -3.71
C ALA A 64 6.61 4.83 -3.37
N GLU A 65 7.42 3.97 -3.98
CA GLU A 65 7.43 2.52 -3.74
C GLU A 65 8.45 2.10 -2.67
N ASN A 66 9.23 3.04 -2.16
CA ASN A 66 10.23 2.88 -1.11
C ASN A 66 10.76 4.23 -0.65
N CYS A 67 11.51 4.24 0.47
CA CYS A 67 12.48 5.28 0.84
C CYS A 67 13.64 4.65 1.60
N ALA A 68 14.75 5.37 1.75
CA ALA A 68 15.88 4.92 2.54
C ALA A 68 15.58 4.93 4.04
N ASP A 69 16.34 4.11 4.80
CA ASP A 69 16.37 4.08 6.27
C ASP A 69 17.39 5.08 6.85
N LYS A 70 17.80 6.07 6.05
CA LYS A 70 18.78 7.11 6.41
C LYS A 70 18.23 8.48 6.03
N VAL A 71 18.57 9.46 6.86
CA VAL A 71 18.16 10.87 6.63
C VAL A 71 18.88 11.45 5.41
N SER A 72 20.20 11.29 5.36
CA SER A 72 21.04 11.77 4.26
C SER A 72 22.45 11.19 4.39
N GLY A 73 23.32 11.42 3.42
CA GLY A 73 24.76 11.09 3.54
C GLY A 73 25.30 10.22 2.41
N ALA A 74 26.34 9.44 2.72
CA ALA A 74 27.09 8.63 1.78
C ALA A 74 26.38 7.29 1.47
N TYR A 75 25.19 7.38 0.86
CA TYR A 75 24.33 6.24 0.49
C TYR A 75 24.01 6.34 -1.01
N THR A 76 25.02 6.18 -1.84
CA THR A 76 24.92 6.35 -3.29
C THR A 76 23.83 5.46 -3.88
N GLY A 77 22.86 6.10 -4.57
CA GLY A 77 21.72 5.42 -5.20
C GLY A 77 20.43 5.43 -4.38
N GLU A 78 20.50 5.73 -3.07
CA GLU A 78 19.33 5.79 -2.22
C GLU A 78 18.57 7.13 -2.33
N VAL A 79 17.27 7.07 -2.05
CA VAL A 79 16.36 8.21 -2.01
C VAL A 79 15.75 8.32 -0.61
N SER A 80 16.02 9.42 0.10
CA SER A 80 15.53 9.62 1.45
C SER A 80 14.03 9.97 1.49
N ALA A 81 13.40 9.82 2.65
CA ALA A 81 12.00 10.22 2.85
C ALA A 81 11.79 11.73 2.58
N GLU A 82 12.77 12.58 2.95
CA GLU A 82 12.75 14.01 2.65
C GLU A 82 12.77 14.29 1.14
N MET A 83 13.63 13.57 0.38
CA MET A 83 13.65 13.67 -1.09
C MET A 83 12.31 13.26 -1.70
N VAL A 84 11.69 12.19 -1.22
CA VAL A 84 10.36 11.76 -1.66
C VAL A 84 9.33 12.85 -1.37
N ALA A 85 9.26 13.35 -0.14
CA ALA A 85 8.31 14.40 0.26
C ALA A 85 8.51 15.69 -0.55
N SER A 86 9.76 16.04 -0.90
CA SER A 86 10.08 17.27 -1.67
C SER A 86 9.49 17.26 -3.09
N THR A 87 9.12 16.10 -3.63
CA THR A 87 8.42 15.98 -4.92
C THR A 87 6.93 16.32 -4.84
N GLY A 88 6.38 16.51 -3.62
CA GLY A 88 4.95 16.65 -3.36
C GLY A 88 4.23 15.31 -3.17
N ALA A 89 4.94 14.18 -3.17
CA ALA A 89 4.38 12.89 -2.84
C ALA A 89 3.89 12.86 -1.38
N GLN A 90 2.79 12.15 -1.13
CA GLN A 90 2.10 12.11 0.16
C GLN A 90 2.17 10.72 0.82
N TYR A 91 2.53 9.69 0.06
CA TYR A 91 2.52 8.30 0.49
C TYR A 91 3.84 7.61 0.17
N VAL A 92 4.09 6.50 0.85
CA VAL A 92 5.21 5.61 0.53
C VAL A 92 4.86 4.17 0.89
N ILE A 93 5.09 3.22 -0.03
CA ILE A 93 4.99 1.79 0.26
C ILE A 93 6.26 1.36 1.01
N LEU A 94 6.09 0.68 2.14
CA LEU A 94 7.18 0.13 2.94
C LEU A 94 6.91 -1.32 3.30
N GLY A 95 7.96 -2.14 3.32
CA GLY A 95 7.87 -3.55 3.70
C GLY A 95 7.19 -4.46 2.67
N HIS A 96 7.05 -4.03 1.41
CA HIS A 96 6.53 -4.88 0.35
C HIS A 96 7.28 -6.21 0.29
N SER A 97 6.55 -7.31 0.05
CA SER A 97 7.11 -8.68 0.06
C SER A 97 8.35 -8.85 -0.84
N GLU A 98 8.36 -8.21 -2.02
CA GLU A 98 9.51 -8.22 -2.93
C GLU A 98 10.75 -7.58 -2.26
N ARG A 99 10.58 -6.52 -1.47
CA ARG A 99 11.69 -5.86 -0.80
C ARG A 99 12.21 -6.65 0.40
N ARG A 100 11.31 -7.29 1.14
CA ARG A 100 11.71 -8.24 2.19
C ARG A 100 12.51 -9.41 1.64
N ALA A 101 12.07 -9.98 0.52
CA ALA A 101 12.69 -11.15 -0.10
C ALA A 101 13.98 -10.83 -0.86
N TYR A 102 14.00 -9.79 -1.69
CA TYR A 102 15.11 -9.53 -2.61
C TYR A 102 16.13 -8.53 -2.07
N TYR A 103 15.71 -7.62 -1.19
CA TYR A 103 16.56 -6.57 -0.63
C TYR A 103 16.78 -6.72 0.87
N HIS A 104 16.30 -7.85 1.45
CA HIS A 104 16.55 -8.23 2.84
C HIS A 104 16.13 -7.17 3.87
N GLU A 105 15.02 -6.49 3.62
CA GLU A 105 14.49 -5.50 4.56
C GLU A 105 13.98 -6.20 5.83
N THR A 106 14.67 -5.93 6.96
CA THR A 106 14.33 -6.47 8.28
C THR A 106 13.32 -5.61 9.01
N VAL A 107 12.83 -6.10 10.16
CA VAL A 107 11.93 -5.34 11.05
C VAL A 107 12.56 -4.01 11.47
N GLU A 108 13.85 -4.01 11.82
CA GLU A 108 14.58 -2.83 12.28
C GLU A 108 14.76 -1.80 11.15
N ILE A 109 15.13 -2.24 9.96
CA ILE A 109 15.23 -1.36 8.77
C ILE A 109 13.87 -0.71 8.48
N LEU A 110 12.80 -1.49 8.53
CA LEU A 110 11.45 -1.02 8.23
C LEU A 110 10.92 -0.08 9.31
N GLU A 111 11.24 -0.32 10.58
CA GLU A 111 10.93 0.59 11.68
C GLU A 111 11.55 1.98 11.46
N GLU A 112 12.83 2.04 11.08
CA GLU A 112 13.49 3.31 10.76
C GLU A 112 12.88 3.99 9.54
N LYS A 113 12.58 3.26 8.47
CA LYS A 113 11.91 3.82 7.28
C LYS A 113 10.55 4.41 7.61
N VAL A 114 9.75 3.73 8.43
CA VAL A 114 8.42 4.22 8.85
C VAL A 114 8.56 5.51 9.67
N LYS A 115 9.49 5.56 10.63
CA LYS A 115 9.74 6.76 11.45
C LYS A 115 10.16 7.95 10.56
N LEU A 116 11.09 7.72 9.62
CA LEU A 116 11.56 8.76 8.71
C LEU A 116 10.45 9.23 7.75
N ALA A 117 9.61 8.32 7.25
CA ALA A 117 8.47 8.67 6.42
C ALA A 117 7.50 9.57 7.19
N LEU A 118 7.11 9.19 8.40
CA LEU A 118 6.21 9.98 9.25
C LEU A 118 6.80 11.34 9.63
N ALA A 119 8.09 11.40 9.94
CA ALA A 119 8.80 12.66 10.24
C ALA A 119 8.82 13.63 9.06
N ASN A 120 8.67 13.14 7.82
CA ASN A 120 8.58 13.93 6.61
C ASN A 120 7.14 14.06 6.08
N ASN A 121 6.13 13.82 6.92
CA ASN A 121 4.71 13.90 6.59
C ASN A 121 4.25 12.95 5.45
N LEU A 122 5.00 11.91 5.17
CA LEU A 122 4.56 10.83 4.29
C LEU A 122 3.68 9.85 5.09
N LYS A 123 2.64 9.34 4.44
CA LYS A 123 1.78 8.29 5.00
C LYS A 123 2.26 6.92 4.52
N PRO A 124 2.80 6.06 5.40
CA PRO A 124 3.22 4.73 5.01
C PRO A 124 2.02 3.86 4.61
N ILE A 125 2.15 3.14 3.48
CA ILE A 125 1.37 1.94 3.16
C ILE A 125 2.27 0.77 3.54
N PHE A 126 2.05 0.23 4.74
CA PHE A 126 2.93 -0.77 5.34
C PHE A 126 2.45 -2.18 5.00
N CYS A 127 3.29 -2.93 4.27
CA CYS A 127 2.97 -4.25 3.76
C CYS A 127 3.42 -5.36 4.73
N ILE A 128 2.53 -6.32 4.93
CA ILE A 128 2.72 -7.51 5.75
C ILE A 128 2.07 -8.70 5.06
N GLY A 129 2.61 -9.89 5.24
CA GLY A 129 2.02 -11.11 4.67
C GLY A 129 2.98 -12.29 4.69
N GLU A 130 2.41 -13.48 4.56
CA GLU A 130 3.09 -14.76 4.63
C GLU A 130 3.39 -15.35 3.24
N VAL A 131 4.45 -16.17 3.17
CA VAL A 131 4.76 -17.01 2.01
C VAL A 131 3.96 -18.32 2.04
N LEU A 132 3.98 -19.08 0.94
CA LEU A 132 3.18 -20.31 0.81
C LEU A 132 3.50 -21.33 1.90
N GLU A 133 4.77 -21.56 2.18
CA GLU A 133 5.24 -22.51 3.18
C GLU A 133 4.73 -22.17 4.59
N GLU A 134 4.65 -20.87 4.90
CA GLU A 134 4.11 -20.39 6.17
C GLU A 134 2.60 -20.59 6.23
N ARG A 135 1.89 -20.33 5.12
CA ARG A 135 0.45 -20.56 5.00
C ARG A 135 0.09 -22.05 5.15
N GLU A 136 0.82 -22.94 4.46
CA GLU A 136 0.63 -24.40 4.56
C GLU A 136 0.93 -24.93 5.95
N ALA A 137 1.84 -24.29 6.68
CA ALA A 137 2.15 -24.59 8.08
C ALA A 137 1.16 -23.96 9.09
N ASN A 138 0.11 -23.27 8.63
CA ASN A 138 -0.84 -22.49 9.45
C ASN A 138 -0.19 -21.43 10.35
N LYS A 139 0.91 -20.81 9.87
CA LYS A 139 1.68 -19.77 10.60
C LYS A 139 1.37 -18.34 10.16
N GLN A 140 0.39 -18.13 9.28
CA GLN A 140 0.06 -16.81 8.74
C GLN A 140 -0.18 -15.75 9.83
N ASN A 141 -0.84 -16.11 10.92
CA ASN A 141 -1.12 -15.19 12.02
C ASN A 141 0.15 -14.78 12.77
N GLU A 142 1.02 -15.74 13.07
CA GLU A 142 2.31 -15.50 13.75
C GLU A 142 3.24 -14.61 12.89
N VAL A 143 3.26 -14.86 11.57
CA VAL A 143 4.07 -14.08 10.63
C VAL A 143 3.60 -12.64 10.55
N VAL A 144 2.30 -12.42 10.40
CA VAL A 144 1.70 -11.09 10.34
C VAL A 144 1.94 -10.33 11.64
N GLU A 145 1.76 -10.96 12.79
CA GLU A 145 2.03 -10.37 14.10
C GLU A 145 3.51 -9.96 14.25
N ALA A 146 4.42 -10.83 13.87
CA ALA A 146 5.86 -10.54 13.91
C ALA A 146 6.24 -9.37 12.99
N GLN A 147 5.66 -9.29 11.80
CA GLN A 147 5.93 -8.20 10.85
C GLN A 147 5.33 -6.86 11.29
N LEU A 148 4.23 -6.85 12.04
CA LEU A 148 3.65 -5.64 12.61
C LEU A 148 4.53 -5.00 13.69
N ALA A 149 5.53 -5.70 14.22
CA ALA A 149 6.46 -5.16 15.23
C ALA A 149 7.10 -3.84 14.77
N SER A 150 7.41 -3.68 13.46
CA SER A 150 8.00 -2.45 12.89
C SER A 150 7.12 -1.21 13.09
N VAL A 151 5.80 -1.36 13.14
CA VAL A 151 4.84 -0.26 13.30
C VAL A 151 4.21 -0.22 14.67
N PHE A 152 4.27 -1.30 15.44
CA PHE A 152 3.74 -1.36 16.81
C PHE A 152 4.65 -0.70 17.87
N SER A 153 5.82 -0.22 17.47
CA SER A 153 6.66 0.66 18.28
C SER A 153 6.20 2.13 18.27
N LEU A 154 5.31 2.51 17.34
CA LEU A 154 4.82 3.87 17.18
C LEU A 154 3.86 4.29 18.29
N SER A 155 3.70 5.60 18.49
CA SER A 155 2.58 6.15 19.25
C SER A 155 1.24 5.87 18.54
N ALA A 156 0.12 5.90 19.28
CA ALA A 156 -1.21 5.74 18.67
C ALA A 156 -1.50 6.83 17.62
N GLU A 157 -1.01 8.06 17.84
CA GLU A 157 -1.16 9.18 16.91
C GLU A 157 -0.41 8.91 15.60
N ASP A 158 0.84 8.45 15.67
CA ASP A 158 1.64 8.16 14.48
C ASP A 158 1.16 6.91 13.76
N PHE A 159 0.75 5.87 14.50
CA PHE A 159 0.14 4.69 13.91
C PHE A 159 -1.16 5.04 13.15
N GLY A 160 -1.95 5.99 13.64
CA GLY A 160 -3.16 6.48 12.96
C GLY A 160 -2.92 7.08 11.57
N LYS A 161 -1.65 7.36 11.20
CA LYS A 161 -1.25 7.83 9.87
C LYS A 161 -0.84 6.69 8.92
N VAL A 162 -0.72 5.46 9.44
CA VAL A 162 -0.30 4.27 8.69
C VAL A 162 -1.50 3.59 8.06
N ILE A 163 -1.36 3.21 6.80
CA ILE A 163 -2.26 2.31 6.09
C ILE A 163 -1.61 0.94 6.08
N LEU A 164 -2.33 -0.12 6.43
CA LEU A 164 -1.81 -1.48 6.35
C LEU A 164 -2.20 -2.10 5.01
N ALA A 165 -1.34 -2.97 4.47
CA ALA A 165 -1.63 -3.78 3.30
C ALA A 165 -1.25 -5.25 3.57
N TYR A 166 -2.23 -6.14 3.52
CA TYR A 166 -1.99 -7.56 3.65
C TYR A 166 -1.69 -8.19 2.29
N GLU A 167 -0.53 -8.79 2.16
CA GLU A 167 -0.05 -9.47 0.97
C GLU A 167 -0.04 -11.00 1.19
N PRO A 168 -1.03 -11.77 0.69
CA PRO A 168 -0.86 -13.22 0.55
C PRO A 168 0.21 -13.47 -0.52
N VAL A 169 1.49 -13.56 -0.13
CA VAL A 169 2.64 -13.58 -1.07
C VAL A 169 2.50 -14.71 -2.08
N TRP A 170 1.93 -15.85 -1.65
CA TRP A 170 1.62 -17.01 -2.50
C TRP A 170 0.57 -16.74 -3.59
N ALA A 171 -0.18 -15.63 -3.48
CA ALA A 171 -1.20 -15.20 -4.45
C ALA A 171 -0.75 -13.97 -5.28
N ILE A 172 0.52 -13.51 -5.15
CA ILE A 172 1.02 -12.37 -5.91
C ILE A 172 1.70 -12.87 -7.20
N GLY A 173 1.15 -12.52 -8.36
CA GLY A 173 1.76 -12.85 -9.66
C GLY A 173 1.73 -14.32 -10.04
N THR A 174 1.13 -15.19 -9.24
CA THR A 174 1.08 -16.66 -9.46
C THR A 174 -0.15 -17.11 -10.22
N GLY A 175 -1.13 -16.24 -10.41
CA GLY A 175 -2.46 -16.59 -10.93
C GLY A 175 -3.41 -17.19 -9.88
N LYS A 176 -2.92 -17.49 -8.68
CA LYS A 176 -3.75 -17.85 -7.53
C LYS A 176 -4.35 -16.58 -6.91
N THR A 177 -5.51 -16.70 -6.30
CA THR A 177 -6.16 -15.65 -5.52
C THR A 177 -6.58 -16.23 -4.16
N ALA A 178 -6.45 -15.45 -3.11
CA ALA A 178 -7.12 -15.81 -1.86
C ALA A 178 -8.63 -15.72 -2.06
N THR A 179 -9.40 -16.59 -1.40
CA THR A 179 -10.85 -16.44 -1.39
C THR A 179 -11.25 -15.21 -0.56
N PRO A 180 -12.45 -14.62 -0.78
CA PRO A 180 -12.94 -13.53 0.05
C PRO A 180 -12.92 -13.86 1.54
N GLU A 181 -13.26 -15.09 1.91
CA GLU A 181 -13.26 -15.56 3.30
C GLU A 181 -11.84 -15.62 3.89
N GLN A 182 -10.86 -16.09 3.10
CA GLN A 182 -9.45 -16.10 3.52
C GLN A 182 -8.92 -14.69 3.71
N ALA A 183 -9.28 -13.75 2.83
CA ALA A 183 -8.94 -12.35 2.99
C ALA A 183 -9.58 -11.76 4.25
N GLN A 184 -10.89 -11.99 4.44
CA GLN A 184 -11.62 -11.53 5.61
C GLN A 184 -11.00 -12.04 6.93
N GLU A 185 -10.69 -13.34 7.00
CA GLU A 185 -10.11 -13.97 8.19
C GLU A 185 -8.84 -13.25 8.65
N ILE A 186 -7.89 -13.05 7.73
CA ILE A 186 -6.61 -12.44 8.09
C ILE A 186 -6.74 -10.93 8.34
N HIS A 187 -7.60 -10.23 7.60
CA HIS A 187 -7.88 -8.81 7.84
C HIS A 187 -8.50 -8.58 9.21
N ALA A 188 -9.47 -9.41 9.61
CA ALA A 188 -10.07 -9.37 10.95
C ALA A 188 -9.02 -9.65 12.04
N HIS A 189 -8.12 -10.62 11.81
CA HIS A 189 -7.02 -10.90 12.73
C HIS A 189 -6.08 -9.69 12.87
N ILE A 190 -5.63 -9.09 11.76
CA ILE A 190 -4.79 -7.88 11.78
C ILE A 190 -5.49 -6.76 12.58
N ARG A 191 -6.78 -6.52 12.33
CA ARG A 191 -7.56 -5.50 13.05
C ARG A 191 -7.64 -5.81 14.53
N SER A 192 -7.79 -7.07 14.92
CA SER A 192 -7.79 -7.47 16.33
C SER A 192 -6.46 -7.20 17.02
N LEU A 193 -5.33 -7.38 16.34
CA LEU A 193 -4.00 -7.05 16.84
C LEU A 193 -3.83 -5.53 17.04
N VAL A 194 -4.33 -4.72 16.09
CA VAL A 194 -4.34 -3.26 16.24
C VAL A 194 -5.21 -2.84 17.42
N ALA A 195 -6.39 -3.44 17.58
CA ALA A 195 -7.27 -3.16 18.71
C ALA A 195 -6.63 -3.54 20.06
N ALA A 196 -5.95 -4.67 20.12
CA ALA A 196 -5.24 -5.10 21.33
C ALA A 196 -4.10 -4.14 21.70
N LYS A 197 -3.41 -3.56 20.69
CA LYS A 197 -2.28 -2.67 20.89
C LYS A 197 -2.69 -1.23 21.20
N TYR A 198 -3.66 -0.68 20.48
CA TYR A 198 -4.00 0.76 20.49
C TYR A 198 -5.44 1.07 20.86
N GLY A 199 -6.26 0.05 21.08
CA GLY A 199 -7.69 0.18 21.35
C GLY A 199 -8.58 0.18 20.10
N ASN A 200 -9.89 -0.04 20.34
CA ASN A 200 -10.87 -0.19 19.26
C ASN A 200 -11.01 1.06 18.38
N GLU A 201 -10.87 2.25 18.95
CA GLU A 201 -10.99 3.50 18.19
C GLU A 201 -9.93 3.59 17.10
N VAL A 202 -8.67 3.28 17.42
CA VAL A 202 -7.58 3.27 16.42
C VAL A 202 -7.81 2.17 15.40
N ALA A 203 -8.17 0.96 15.83
CA ALA A 203 -8.43 -0.17 14.93
C ALA A 203 -9.57 0.12 13.93
N GLU A 204 -10.66 0.77 14.40
CA GLU A 204 -11.79 1.16 13.57
C GLU A 204 -11.52 2.36 12.66
N ASN A 205 -10.40 3.04 12.81
CA ASN A 205 -9.96 4.11 11.93
C ASN A 205 -8.79 3.71 11.02
N THR A 206 -8.19 2.52 11.21
CA THR A 206 -7.09 2.00 10.40
C THR A 206 -7.62 1.31 9.16
N SER A 207 -7.23 1.79 7.96
CA SER A 207 -7.52 1.10 6.69
C SER A 207 -6.56 -0.07 6.48
N ILE A 208 -7.11 -1.23 6.13
CA ILE A 208 -6.36 -2.47 5.83
C ILE A 208 -6.69 -2.89 4.41
N LEU A 209 -5.70 -2.83 3.51
CA LEU A 209 -5.85 -3.12 2.09
C LEU A 209 -5.50 -4.57 1.77
N TYR A 210 -6.21 -5.17 0.83
CA TYR A 210 -5.86 -6.47 0.26
C TYR A 210 -4.80 -6.30 -0.84
N GLY A 211 -3.64 -6.92 -0.67
CA GLY A 211 -2.48 -6.84 -1.57
C GLY A 211 -2.29 -8.05 -2.50
N GLY A 212 -3.19 -9.01 -2.49
CA GLY A 212 -3.17 -10.13 -3.42
C GLY A 212 -3.71 -9.80 -4.82
N SER A 213 -3.88 -10.81 -5.65
CA SER A 213 -4.38 -10.63 -7.02
C SER A 213 -5.81 -10.07 -7.01
N CYS A 214 -5.98 -8.83 -7.49
CA CYS A 214 -7.25 -8.15 -7.60
C CYS A 214 -7.45 -7.66 -9.04
N LYS A 215 -8.66 -7.86 -9.56
CA LYS A 215 -9.11 -7.50 -10.92
C LYS A 215 -10.50 -6.89 -10.84
N PRO A 216 -10.98 -6.17 -11.87
CA PRO A 216 -12.35 -5.66 -11.89
C PRO A 216 -13.42 -6.72 -11.59
N SER A 217 -13.17 -7.97 -12.01
CA SER A 217 -14.13 -9.08 -11.87
C SER A 217 -14.28 -9.62 -10.44
N ASN A 218 -13.30 -9.42 -9.54
CA ASN A 218 -13.34 -9.93 -8.16
C ASN A 218 -13.26 -8.81 -7.10
N ALA A 219 -12.98 -7.58 -7.48
CA ALA A 219 -12.80 -6.46 -6.56
C ALA A 219 -14.04 -6.22 -5.68
N LYS A 220 -15.23 -6.24 -6.27
CA LYS A 220 -16.48 -5.99 -5.56
C LYS A 220 -16.73 -7.02 -4.45
N GLU A 221 -16.48 -8.28 -4.72
CA GLU A 221 -16.65 -9.37 -3.75
C GLU A 221 -15.62 -9.28 -2.63
N LEU A 222 -14.34 -9.01 -2.97
CA LEU A 222 -13.27 -8.82 -2.00
C LEU A 222 -13.55 -7.63 -1.06
N PHE A 223 -13.94 -6.48 -1.63
CA PHE A 223 -14.15 -5.25 -0.87
C PHE A 223 -15.49 -5.20 -0.12
N ALA A 224 -16.40 -6.14 -0.38
CA ALA A 224 -17.64 -6.30 0.38
C ALA A 224 -17.40 -6.90 1.78
N ASN A 225 -16.21 -7.45 2.05
CA ASN A 225 -15.88 -8.01 3.35
C ASN A 225 -15.69 -6.90 4.39
N PRO A 226 -16.19 -7.08 5.63
CA PRO A 226 -16.24 -6.01 6.63
C PRO A 226 -14.89 -5.47 7.09
N ASP A 227 -13.80 -6.23 6.95
CA ASP A 227 -12.46 -5.81 7.36
C ASP A 227 -11.52 -5.49 6.20
N VAL A 228 -11.99 -5.60 4.95
CA VAL A 228 -11.21 -5.26 3.75
C VAL A 228 -11.58 -3.86 3.28
N ASP A 229 -10.71 -2.90 3.49
CA ASP A 229 -10.97 -1.47 3.23
C ASP A 229 -10.50 -1.04 1.84
N GLY A 230 -10.27 -1.98 0.93
CA GLY A 230 -9.82 -1.74 -0.45
C GLY A 230 -8.63 -2.59 -0.85
N GLY A 231 -7.79 -2.09 -1.76
CA GLY A 231 -6.70 -2.89 -2.31
C GLY A 231 -5.41 -2.14 -2.61
N LEU A 232 -4.28 -2.86 -2.49
CA LEU A 232 -2.99 -2.47 -3.04
C LEU A 232 -2.78 -3.26 -4.34
N ILE A 233 -2.91 -2.58 -5.47
CA ILE A 233 -3.11 -3.16 -6.79
C ILE A 233 -1.81 -3.13 -7.59
N GLY A 234 -1.30 -4.29 -8.01
CA GLY A 234 -0.12 -4.39 -8.87
C GLY A 234 -0.45 -4.22 -10.36
N GLY A 235 -0.34 -5.26 -11.16
CA GLY A 235 -0.41 -5.21 -12.62
C GLY A 235 -1.66 -4.55 -13.21
N ALA A 236 -2.82 -4.67 -12.57
CA ALA A 236 -4.05 -4.00 -13.02
C ALA A 236 -3.97 -2.46 -12.90
N ALA A 237 -3.10 -1.93 -12.03
CA ALA A 237 -2.88 -0.49 -11.92
C ALA A 237 -2.09 0.12 -13.09
N LEU A 238 -1.52 -0.71 -13.97
CA LEU A 238 -0.80 -0.28 -15.16
C LEU A 238 -1.68 -0.04 -16.39
N LYS A 239 -2.99 -0.21 -16.25
CA LYS A 239 -4.00 0.04 -17.30
C LYS A 239 -5.19 0.80 -16.68
N VAL A 240 -5.51 1.96 -17.24
CA VAL A 240 -6.57 2.82 -16.71
C VAL A 240 -7.91 2.10 -16.62
N ALA A 241 -8.31 1.34 -17.64
CA ALA A 241 -9.57 0.62 -17.65
C ALA A 241 -9.67 -0.42 -16.52
N ASP A 242 -8.60 -1.19 -16.28
CA ASP A 242 -8.58 -2.21 -15.23
C ASP A 242 -8.55 -1.55 -13.85
N PHE A 243 -7.71 -0.53 -13.65
CA PHE A 243 -7.61 0.15 -12.37
C PHE A 243 -8.89 0.89 -12.01
N LYS A 244 -9.49 1.60 -12.98
CA LYS A 244 -10.80 2.24 -12.81
C LYS A 244 -11.88 1.22 -12.48
N GLY A 245 -11.90 0.07 -13.16
CA GLY A 245 -12.87 -1.00 -12.86
C GLY A 245 -12.76 -1.53 -11.42
N ILE A 246 -11.56 -1.53 -10.82
CA ILE A 246 -11.37 -1.86 -9.40
C ILE A 246 -11.84 -0.72 -8.49
N ILE A 247 -11.54 0.54 -8.84
CA ILE A 247 -12.00 1.73 -8.11
C ILE A 247 -13.54 1.79 -8.06
N ASP A 248 -14.19 1.47 -9.18
CA ASP A 248 -15.65 1.47 -9.30
C ASP A 248 -16.34 0.36 -8.49
N ALA A 249 -15.59 -0.59 -7.90
CA ALA A 249 -16.15 -1.57 -6.98
C ALA A 249 -16.78 -0.95 -5.71
N PHE A 250 -16.45 0.31 -5.40
CA PHE A 250 -17.03 1.11 -4.32
C PHE A 250 -18.23 1.97 -4.74
N LYS A 251 -18.72 1.84 -5.96
CA LYS A 251 -19.94 2.50 -6.46
C LYS A 251 -21.20 1.58 -6.31
#